data_f5b8b4abd0cbc0282483403399fb0a95
#
_entry.id   f5b8b4abd0cbc0282483403399fb0a95
#
_cell.length_a   1.000
_cell.length_b   1.000
_cell.length_c   1.000
_cell.angle_alpha   90.00
_cell.angle_beta   90.00
_cell.angle_gamma   90.00
#
_symmetry.space_group_name_H-M   'P 1'
#
loop_
_entity.id
_entity.type
_entity.pdbx_description
1 polymer ?
#
loop_
_entity_poly.entity_id
_entity_poly.type
_entity_poly.pdbx_seq_one_letter_code
_entity_poly.pdbx_strand_id
1 'polypeptide(L)'
;MDTWTGAEARLLRKVALRMTVREFATELGISPRTVSKWEQAGSSRQPRPHFQAMFDTLLDRADTAAHRRFAQALANRDSGDSGVDRRVFNKTLIGISTLALPAWAHTTSATPAGMNVDKVHVQTLRAAADWIRQRDQHVGGGVLLHQAADCLTRAKAMLETATYTPEVGTALMSATGDLALCAGWVAYDADREDLARQWYSDALALASEAGDDDLAVHALQNASLLAMSPTGTGSPSRAMQLTERSRIIARNIRSSRLHALIAARSAIAHAAMGDRPNFERAIGTAWREVEHAEGHELPADTAIWLQFVVPAEVRYHEARGRAYLGDLDAAAAIYHAGAEAQPDPRNATNYRAALASTLADAGDTSTAIAEGVTVLGSLEENVSSWRTLRRLEPVREAAANHRGGEEFHVRFDNLKAMNGGAA
;
A
#
# COMPACT_ATOMS: atom_id res chain seq x y z
N MET A 1 -9.36 -0.07 -15.24
CA MET A 1 -9.04 -0.54 -16.64
C MET A 1 -7.59 -0.20 -16.91
N ASP A 2 -6.83 -1.08 -17.61
CA ASP A 2 -5.41 -0.80 -17.90
C ASP A 2 -5.21 0.44 -18.77
N THR A 3 -6.17 0.73 -19.65
CA THR A 3 -6.12 1.92 -20.49
C THR A 3 -7.51 2.28 -21.00
N TRP A 4 -7.91 3.54 -20.86
CA TRP A 4 -9.14 4.07 -21.42
C TRP A 4 -8.89 4.64 -22.81
N THR A 5 -9.73 4.27 -23.77
CA THR A 5 -9.81 4.95 -25.07
C THR A 5 -11.11 5.74 -25.17
N GLY A 6 -11.29 6.46 -26.26
CA GLY A 6 -12.54 7.15 -26.52
C GLY A 6 -13.76 6.23 -26.66
N ALA A 7 -13.53 4.98 -27.04
CA ALA A 7 -14.58 3.97 -27.12
C ALA A 7 -15.06 3.53 -25.73
N GLU A 8 -14.17 3.24 -24.80
CA GLU A 8 -14.53 2.90 -23.42
C GLU A 8 -15.17 4.10 -22.71
N ALA A 9 -14.64 5.31 -22.88
CA ALA A 9 -15.24 6.53 -22.35
C ALA A 9 -16.69 6.69 -22.80
N ARG A 10 -16.99 6.37 -24.07
CA ARG A 10 -18.35 6.37 -24.59
C ARG A 10 -19.25 5.31 -23.97
N LEU A 11 -18.72 4.09 -23.73
CA LEU A 11 -19.46 3.02 -23.06
C LEU A 11 -19.76 3.39 -21.60
N LEU A 12 -18.78 3.94 -20.88
CA LEU A 12 -18.97 4.45 -19.53
C LEU A 12 -20.09 5.48 -19.50
N ARG A 13 -19.99 6.54 -20.29
CA ARG A 13 -20.98 7.59 -20.32
C ARG A 13 -22.37 7.10 -20.72
N LYS A 14 -22.48 6.45 -21.91
CA LYS A 14 -23.76 6.17 -22.55
C LYS A 14 -24.48 4.95 -21.98
N VAL A 15 -23.73 3.89 -21.67
CA VAL A 15 -24.29 2.60 -21.29
C VAL A 15 -24.30 2.44 -19.77
N ALA A 16 -23.18 2.70 -19.10
CA ALA A 16 -23.06 2.55 -17.66
C ALA A 16 -23.81 3.66 -16.91
N LEU A 17 -23.41 4.91 -17.12
CA LEU A 17 -23.90 6.08 -16.39
C LEU A 17 -25.17 6.69 -16.99
N ARG A 18 -25.48 6.39 -18.24
CA ARG A 18 -26.65 6.93 -18.98
C ARG A 18 -26.67 8.47 -19.05
N MET A 19 -25.48 9.08 -19.12
CA MET A 19 -25.29 10.52 -19.17
C MET A 19 -25.29 11.04 -20.62
N THR A 20 -25.76 12.27 -20.79
CA THR A 20 -25.56 13.03 -22.05
C THR A 20 -24.07 13.46 -22.12
N VAL A 21 -23.63 13.88 -23.32
CA VAL A 21 -22.29 14.44 -23.51
C VAL A 21 -22.06 15.67 -22.64
N ARG A 22 -23.08 16.48 -22.40
CA ARG A 22 -23.00 17.70 -21.58
C ARG A 22 -22.82 17.36 -20.09
N GLU A 23 -23.63 16.45 -19.55
CA GLU A 23 -23.54 16.01 -18.17
C GLU A 23 -22.18 15.39 -17.89
N PHE A 24 -21.72 14.47 -18.74
CA PHE A 24 -20.42 13.84 -18.60
C PHE A 24 -19.25 14.83 -18.70
N ALA A 25 -19.37 15.83 -19.60
CA ALA A 25 -18.36 16.88 -19.68
C ALA A 25 -18.33 17.76 -18.42
N THR A 26 -19.48 18.01 -17.80
CA THR A 26 -19.60 18.77 -16.55
C THR A 26 -18.93 18.00 -15.40
N GLU A 27 -19.19 16.69 -15.27
CA GLU A 27 -18.55 15.82 -14.27
C GLU A 27 -17.01 15.78 -14.39
N LEU A 28 -16.52 15.86 -15.63
CA LEU A 28 -15.08 15.86 -15.93
C LEU A 28 -14.45 17.26 -15.93
N GLY A 29 -15.22 18.32 -15.70
CA GLY A 29 -14.74 19.70 -15.77
C GLY A 29 -14.18 20.12 -17.14
N ILE A 30 -14.69 19.56 -18.26
CA ILE A 30 -14.21 19.81 -19.62
C ILE A 30 -15.31 20.23 -20.56
N SER A 31 -14.93 20.66 -21.80
CA SER A 31 -15.92 21.03 -22.82
C SER A 31 -16.63 19.81 -23.43
N PRO A 32 -17.92 19.87 -23.74
CA PRO A 32 -18.63 18.83 -24.47
C PRO A 32 -17.96 18.44 -25.80
N ARG A 33 -17.29 19.39 -26.43
CA ARG A 33 -16.53 19.18 -27.67
C ARG A 33 -15.34 18.26 -27.47
N THR A 34 -14.70 18.30 -26.31
CA THR A 34 -13.58 17.41 -25.94
C THR A 34 -14.07 15.98 -25.83
N VAL A 35 -15.18 15.74 -25.11
CA VAL A 35 -15.81 14.42 -24.99
C VAL A 35 -16.18 13.86 -26.35
N SER A 36 -16.88 14.68 -27.18
CA SER A 36 -17.26 14.26 -28.54
C SER A 36 -16.07 13.90 -29.42
N LYS A 37 -14.94 14.63 -29.29
CA LYS A 37 -13.71 14.35 -30.03
C LYS A 37 -13.05 13.03 -29.60
N TRP A 38 -13.12 12.66 -28.34
CA TRP A 38 -12.64 11.36 -27.87
C TRP A 38 -13.53 10.23 -28.42
N GLU A 39 -14.85 10.37 -28.29
CA GLU A 39 -15.81 9.36 -28.72
C GLU A 39 -15.79 9.12 -30.23
N GLN A 40 -15.59 10.18 -31.06
CA GLN A 40 -15.45 10.06 -32.50
C GLN A 40 -14.14 9.33 -32.89
N ALA A 41 -13.08 9.55 -32.16
CA ALA A 41 -11.80 8.86 -32.41
C ALA A 41 -11.81 7.40 -31.99
N GLY A 42 -12.79 6.97 -31.15
CA GLY A 42 -12.97 5.58 -30.76
C GLY A 42 -11.72 4.99 -30.07
N SER A 43 -11.34 3.79 -30.46
CA SER A 43 -10.18 3.08 -29.90
C SER A 43 -8.82 3.66 -30.32
N SER A 44 -8.78 4.53 -31.33
CA SER A 44 -7.52 5.12 -31.81
C SER A 44 -6.99 6.26 -30.94
N ARG A 45 -7.77 6.73 -29.98
CA ARG A 45 -7.36 7.86 -29.11
C ARG A 45 -7.50 7.53 -27.64
N GLN A 46 -6.39 7.69 -26.93
CA GLN A 46 -6.33 7.60 -25.47
C GLN A 46 -6.44 9.01 -24.87
N PRO A 47 -7.40 9.27 -23.98
CA PRO A 47 -7.40 10.47 -23.14
C PRO A 47 -6.13 10.54 -22.28
N ARG A 48 -5.72 11.74 -21.90
CA ARG A 48 -4.55 11.92 -21.02
C ARG A 48 -4.74 11.17 -19.69
N PRO A 49 -3.66 10.73 -19.01
CA PRO A 49 -3.73 9.90 -17.80
C PRO A 49 -4.66 10.45 -16.71
N HIS A 50 -4.63 11.74 -16.48
CA HIS A 50 -5.52 12.40 -15.52
C HIS A 50 -7.01 12.18 -15.82
N PHE A 51 -7.42 12.18 -17.09
CA PHE A 51 -8.82 11.88 -17.46
C PHE A 51 -9.16 10.40 -17.34
N GLN A 52 -8.19 9.52 -17.57
CA GLN A 52 -8.34 8.09 -17.34
C GLN A 52 -8.63 7.80 -15.86
N ALA A 53 -7.89 8.43 -14.93
CA ALA A 53 -8.16 8.35 -13.50
C ALA A 53 -9.55 8.88 -13.11
N MET A 54 -10.04 9.94 -13.80
CA MET A 54 -11.40 10.44 -13.58
C MET A 54 -12.47 9.45 -14.08
N PHE A 55 -12.23 8.74 -15.18
CA PHE A 55 -13.14 7.69 -15.64
C PHE A 55 -13.21 6.51 -14.67
N ASP A 56 -12.07 6.10 -14.11
CA ASP A 56 -12.03 5.10 -13.07
C ASP A 56 -12.86 5.56 -11.85
N THR A 57 -12.67 6.80 -11.42
CA THR A 57 -13.42 7.39 -10.29
C THR A 57 -14.94 7.45 -10.58
N LEU A 58 -15.35 7.83 -11.77
CA LEU A 58 -16.76 7.88 -12.15
C LEU A 58 -17.38 6.48 -12.22
N LEU A 59 -16.63 5.50 -12.71
CA LEU A 59 -17.06 4.12 -12.70
C LEU A 59 -17.16 3.59 -11.27
N ASP A 60 -16.18 3.84 -10.42
CA ASP A 60 -16.14 3.37 -9.03
C ASP A 60 -17.28 3.94 -8.17
N ARG A 61 -17.71 5.18 -8.43
CA ARG A 61 -18.85 5.82 -7.76
C ARG A 61 -20.20 5.37 -8.31
N ALA A 62 -20.22 4.66 -9.42
CA ALA A 62 -21.46 4.23 -10.04
C ALA A 62 -22.10 3.05 -9.26
N ASP A 63 -23.41 2.89 -9.41
CA ASP A 63 -24.12 1.77 -8.80
C ASP A 63 -23.75 0.42 -9.42
N THR A 64 -24.06 -0.66 -8.73
CA THR A 64 -23.80 -2.04 -9.17
C THR A 64 -24.46 -2.36 -10.51
N ALA A 65 -25.58 -1.70 -10.85
CA ALA A 65 -26.27 -1.88 -12.12
C ALA A 65 -25.48 -1.20 -13.27
N ALA A 66 -24.87 -0.03 -13.03
CA ALA A 66 -24.00 0.64 -13.98
C ALA A 66 -22.72 -0.18 -14.27
N HIS A 67 -22.10 -0.75 -13.25
CA HIS A 67 -20.95 -1.64 -13.42
C HIS A 67 -21.30 -2.87 -14.29
N ARG A 68 -22.44 -3.51 -14.01
CA ARG A 68 -22.90 -4.65 -14.84
C ARG A 68 -23.15 -4.24 -16.29
N ARG A 69 -23.81 -3.08 -16.52
CA ARG A 69 -24.04 -2.57 -17.87
C ARG A 69 -22.73 -2.28 -18.62
N PHE A 70 -21.74 -1.71 -17.93
CA PHE A 70 -20.42 -1.42 -18.48
C PHE A 70 -19.68 -2.69 -18.88
N ALA A 71 -19.57 -3.64 -17.96
CA ALA A 71 -18.91 -4.94 -18.22
C ALA A 71 -19.55 -5.71 -19.38
N GLN A 72 -20.88 -5.72 -19.44
CA GLN A 72 -21.63 -6.39 -20.53
C GLN A 72 -21.43 -5.69 -21.88
N ALA A 73 -21.34 -4.37 -21.89
CA ALA A 73 -21.09 -3.60 -23.11
C ALA A 73 -19.66 -3.79 -23.65
N LEU A 74 -18.68 -3.91 -22.76
CA LEU A 74 -17.30 -4.26 -23.13
C LEU A 74 -17.24 -5.67 -23.74
N ALA A 75 -17.81 -6.66 -23.07
CA ALA A 75 -17.85 -8.04 -23.53
C ALA A 75 -18.53 -8.19 -24.90
N ASN A 76 -19.60 -7.45 -25.14
CA ASN A 76 -20.33 -7.46 -26.44
C ASN A 76 -19.52 -6.80 -27.57
N ARG A 77 -18.68 -5.82 -27.28
CA ARG A 77 -17.81 -5.17 -28.30
C ARG A 77 -16.71 -6.12 -28.75
N ASP A 78 -16.10 -6.84 -27.83
CA ASP A 78 -15.01 -7.75 -28.12
C ASP A 78 -15.49 -9.04 -28.84
N SER A 79 -16.81 -9.31 -28.80
CA SER A 79 -17.44 -10.44 -29.52
C SER A 79 -17.73 -10.14 -31.01
N GLY A 80 -17.56 -8.91 -31.47
CA GLY A 80 -17.89 -8.47 -32.84
C GLY A 80 -16.75 -8.58 -33.85
N ASP A 81 -15.52 -8.88 -33.40
CA ASP A 81 -14.35 -8.94 -34.31
C ASP A 81 -13.45 -10.13 -33.92
N SER A 82 -13.56 -11.20 -34.69
CA SER A 82 -12.74 -12.43 -34.73
C SER A 82 -13.28 -13.69 -34.07
N GLY A 83 -13.46 -14.72 -34.90
CA GLY A 83 -13.73 -16.09 -34.52
C GLY A 83 -12.53 -16.76 -33.85
N VAL A 84 -12.36 -16.59 -32.55
CA VAL A 84 -11.40 -17.29 -31.70
C VAL A 84 -12.11 -17.98 -30.55
N ASP A 85 -11.76 -19.24 -30.37
CA ASP A 85 -12.28 -20.26 -29.48
C ASP A 85 -12.68 -19.77 -28.07
N ARG A 86 -13.95 -19.84 -27.73
CA ARG A 86 -14.56 -19.50 -26.44
C ARG A 86 -13.90 -20.16 -25.22
N ARG A 87 -13.14 -21.24 -25.40
CA ARG A 87 -12.49 -21.97 -24.30
C ARG A 87 -11.14 -21.37 -23.90
N VAL A 88 -10.43 -20.72 -24.82
CA VAL A 88 -9.18 -20.00 -24.53
C VAL A 88 -9.51 -18.65 -23.92
N PHE A 89 -10.55 -17.97 -24.40
CA PHE A 89 -11.02 -16.67 -23.89
C PHE A 89 -11.45 -16.71 -22.42
N ASN A 90 -12.18 -17.75 -21.99
CA ASN A 90 -12.55 -17.90 -20.58
C ASN A 90 -11.35 -18.17 -19.63
N LYS A 91 -10.27 -18.78 -20.11
CA LYS A 91 -9.05 -18.96 -19.31
C LYS A 91 -8.21 -17.69 -19.21
N THR A 92 -8.21 -16.85 -20.24
CA THR A 92 -7.48 -15.57 -20.25
C THR A 92 -8.25 -14.48 -19.50
N LEU A 93 -9.59 -14.49 -19.53
CA LEU A 93 -10.44 -13.57 -18.74
C LEU A 93 -10.38 -13.84 -17.23
N ILE A 94 -10.10 -15.07 -16.80
CA ILE A 94 -9.82 -15.37 -15.39
C ILE A 94 -8.51 -14.72 -14.92
N GLY A 95 -7.60 -14.38 -15.84
CA GLY A 95 -6.31 -13.71 -15.54
C GLY A 95 -6.37 -12.18 -15.55
N ILE A 96 -7.37 -11.54 -16.18
CA ILE A 96 -7.41 -10.07 -16.38
C ILE A 96 -8.55 -9.40 -15.61
N SER A 97 -9.59 -10.14 -15.20
CA SER A 97 -10.70 -9.61 -14.38
C SER A 97 -10.40 -9.53 -12.87
N THR A 98 -9.13 -9.62 -12.47
CA THR A 98 -8.68 -9.68 -11.07
C THR A 98 -8.47 -8.32 -10.41
N LEU A 99 -8.92 -7.22 -11.00
CA LEU A 99 -8.87 -5.89 -10.37
C LEU A 99 -10.17 -5.47 -9.69
N ALA A 100 -11.23 -6.25 -9.81
CA ALA A 100 -12.43 -6.06 -8.99
C ALA A 100 -12.32 -6.89 -7.72
N LEU A 101 -12.61 -6.29 -6.58
CA LEU A 101 -12.82 -7.05 -5.34
C LEU A 101 -13.77 -8.23 -5.64
N PRO A 102 -13.51 -9.41 -5.09
CA PRO A 102 -14.40 -10.54 -5.24
C PRO A 102 -15.86 -10.14 -4.99
N ALA A 103 -16.82 -10.69 -5.73
CA ALA A 103 -18.24 -10.26 -5.69
C ALA A 103 -18.82 -10.23 -4.26
N TRP A 104 -18.33 -11.08 -3.34
CA TRP A 104 -18.74 -11.08 -1.94
C TRP A 104 -18.21 -9.83 -1.18
N ALA A 105 -17.12 -9.22 -1.59
CA ALA A 105 -16.58 -8.01 -0.97
C ALA A 105 -17.43 -6.77 -1.27
N HIS A 106 -18.31 -6.83 -2.26
CA HIS A 106 -19.24 -5.77 -2.62
C HIS A 106 -20.66 -5.97 -2.06
N THR A 107 -20.96 -7.15 -1.48
CA THR A 107 -22.28 -7.38 -0.91
C THR A 107 -22.37 -6.76 0.49
N THR A 108 -23.28 -5.84 0.69
CA THR A 108 -23.58 -5.24 2.01
C THR A 108 -24.32 -6.20 2.95
N SER A 109 -24.56 -7.43 2.52
CA SER A 109 -25.27 -8.43 3.30
C SER A 109 -24.37 -9.01 4.40
N ALA A 110 -24.85 -8.99 5.63
CA ALA A 110 -24.25 -9.74 6.73
C ALA A 110 -24.04 -11.19 6.35
N THR A 111 -22.94 -11.80 6.80
CA THR A 111 -22.71 -13.25 6.61
C THR A 111 -23.94 -14.00 7.14
N PRO A 112 -24.64 -14.80 6.32
CA PRO A 112 -25.80 -15.52 6.80
C PRO A 112 -25.41 -16.43 7.97
N ALA A 113 -26.15 -16.36 9.07
CA ALA A 113 -25.95 -17.26 10.20
C ALA A 113 -26.07 -18.71 9.72
N GLY A 114 -25.09 -19.55 10.07
CA GLY A 114 -25.05 -20.96 9.65
C GLY A 114 -24.52 -21.20 8.24
N MET A 115 -23.88 -20.21 7.60
CA MET A 115 -23.19 -20.44 6.32
C MET A 115 -22.08 -21.49 6.50
N ASN A 116 -22.05 -22.46 5.59
CA ASN A 116 -20.97 -23.45 5.55
C ASN A 116 -19.77 -22.87 4.80
N VAL A 117 -18.64 -22.68 5.50
CA VAL A 117 -17.38 -22.17 4.93
C VAL A 117 -16.49 -23.35 4.53
N ASP A 118 -15.96 -23.28 3.33
CA ASP A 118 -15.07 -24.27 2.73
C ASP A 118 -13.75 -23.65 2.23
N LYS A 119 -12.92 -24.45 1.57
CA LYS A 119 -11.63 -24.02 1.01
C LYS A 119 -11.75 -22.89 -0.03
N VAL A 120 -12.89 -22.80 -0.73
CA VAL A 120 -13.11 -21.75 -1.75
C VAL A 120 -13.25 -20.39 -1.08
N HIS A 121 -13.94 -20.33 0.06
CA HIS A 121 -14.05 -19.11 0.86
C HIS A 121 -12.69 -18.64 1.38
N VAL A 122 -11.86 -19.57 1.88
CA VAL A 122 -10.48 -19.27 2.32
C VAL A 122 -9.63 -18.72 1.17
N GLN A 123 -9.68 -19.34 -0.01
CA GLN A 123 -8.99 -18.86 -1.20
C GLN A 123 -9.45 -17.46 -1.62
N THR A 124 -10.74 -17.19 -1.47
CA THR A 124 -11.31 -15.87 -1.77
C THR A 124 -10.80 -14.78 -0.83
N LEU A 125 -10.65 -15.08 0.47
CA LEU A 125 -10.06 -14.17 1.44
C LEU A 125 -8.58 -13.88 1.12
N ARG A 126 -7.81 -14.91 0.76
CA ARG A 126 -6.41 -14.74 0.34
C ARG A 126 -6.30 -13.87 -0.91
N ALA A 127 -7.16 -14.14 -1.91
CA ALA A 127 -7.20 -13.31 -3.12
C ALA A 127 -7.56 -11.85 -2.81
N ALA A 128 -8.43 -11.58 -1.81
CA ALA A 128 -8.73 -10.22 -1.38
C ALA A 128 -7.50 -9.54 -0.73
N ALA A 129 -6.76 -10.25 0.10
CA ALA A 129 -5.52 -9.73 0.70
C ALA A 129 -4.49 -9.39 -0.39
N ASP A 130 -4.30 -10.28 -1.37
CA ASP A 130 -3.38 -10.06 -2.48
C ASP A 130 -3.81 -8.88 -3.36
N TRP A 131 -5.11 -8.73 -3.62
CA TRP A 131 -5.66 -7.60 -4.34
C TRP A 131 -5.37 -6.27 -3.60
N ILE A 132 -5.59 -6.22 -2.28
CA ILE A 132 -5.30 -5.02 -1.46
C ILE A 132 -3.81 -4.69 -1.55
N ARG A 133 -2.90 -5.66 -1.41
CA ARG A 133 -1.45 -5.45 -1.52
C ARG A 133 -1.04 -4.89 -2.87
N GLN A 134 -1.54 -5.48 -3.95
CA GLN A 134 -1.23 -5.02 -5.31
C GLN A 134 -1.76 -3.61 -5.56
N ARG A 135 -2.98 -3.34 -5.12
CA ARG A 135 -3.60 -2.03 -5.32
C ARG A 135 -2.92 -0.94 -4.49
N ASP A 136 -2.50 -1.25 -3.26
CA ASP A 136 -1.78 -0.33 -2.38
C ASP A 136 -0.49 0.21 -3.02
N GLN A 137 0.21 -0.60 -3.80
CA GLN A 137 1.41 -0.17 -4.53
C GLN A 137 1.14 0.98 -5.52
N HIS A 138 -0.10 1.11 -6.00
CA HIS A 138 -0.47 2.10 -7.01
C HIS A 138 -1.22 3.31 -6.46
N VAL A 139 -2.12 3.12 -5.49
CA VAL A 139 -3.02 4.20 -5.05
C VAL A 139 -2.78 4.69 -3.62
N GLY A 140 -2.02 3.94 -2.80
CA GLY A 140 -1.78 4.26 -1.39
C GLY A 140 -2.94 3.92 -0.46
N GLY A 141 -2.64 3.92 0.86
CA GLY A 141 -3.52 3.39 1.90
C GLY A 141 -4.82 4.18 2.09
N GLY A 142 -4.79 5.50 1.94
CA GLY A 142 -5.97 6.35 2.18
C GLY A 142 -7.19 5.97 1.34
N VAL A 143 -6.96 5.54 0.10
CA VAL A 143 -8.03 5.14 -0.83
C VAL A 143 -8.61 3.76 -0.49
N LEU A 144 -7.79 2.87 0.08
CA LEU A 144 -8.15 1.47 0.31
C LEU A 144 -8.68 1.17 1.71
N LEU A 145 -8.59 2.13 2.65
CA LEU A 145 -8.87 1.91 4.06
C LEU A 145 -10.26 1.33 4.32
N HIS A 146 -11.28 1.93 3.72
CA HIS A 146 -12.66 1.48 3.90
C HIS A 146 -12.89 0.06 3.36
N GLN A 147 -12.37 -0.23 2.18
CA GLN A 147 -12.50 -1.54 1.54
C GLN A 147 -11.77 -2.63 2.34
N ALA A 148 -10.57 -2.33 2.84
CA ALA A 148 -9.80 -3.26 3.67
C ALA A 148 -10.51 -3.54 5.00
N ALA A 149 -11.09 -2.50 5.65
CA ALA A 149 -11.87 -2.64 6.87
C ALA A 149 -13.13 -3.49 6.66
N ASP A 150 -13.85 -3.28 5.57
CA ASP A 150 -15.05 -4.06 5.23
C ASP A 150 -14.72 -5.53 4.97
N CYS A 151 -13.66 -5.80 4.22
CA CYS A 151 -13.20 -7.17 3.98
C CYS A 151 -12.82 -7.87 5.28
N LEU A 152 -12.07 -7.20 6.16
CA LEU A 152 -11.68 -7.74 7.46
C LEU A 152 -12.87 -8.01 8.38
N THR A 153 -13.82 -7.08 8.43
CA THR A 153 -15.03 -7.22 9.25
C THR A 153 -15.83 -8.46 8.83
N ARG A 154 -15.97 -8.71 7.53
CA ARG A 154 -16.65 -9.91 7.02
C ARG A 154 -15.88 -11.18 7.30
N ALA A 155 -14.56 -11.18 7.14
CA ALA A 155 -13.73 -12.32 7.44
C ALA A 155 -13.84 -12.73 8.93
N LYS A 156 -13.83 -11.76 9.83
CA LYS A 156 -14.08 -11.99 11.27
C LYS A 156 -15.48 -12.53 11.54
N ALA A 157 -16.50 -11.97 10.90
CA ALA A 157 -17.87 -12.48 11.04
C ALA A 157 -18.00 -13.95 10.56
N MET A 158 -17.28 -14.35 9.51
CA MET A 158 -17.22 -15.76 9.10
C MET A 158 -16.62 -16.66 10.17
N LEU A 159 -15.55 -16.24 10.85
CA LEU A 159 -14.96 -17.00 11.97
C LEU A 159 -15.95 -17.19 13.13
N GLU A 160 -16.77 -16.18 13.43
CA GLU A 160 -17.67 -16.17 14.57
C GLU A 160 -19.00 -16.89 14.31
N THR A 161 -19.52 -16.84 13.06
CA THR A 161 -20.92 -17.24 12.80
C THR A 161 -21.08 -18.42 11.83
N ALA A 162 -20.02 -18.79 11.09
CA ALA A 162 -20.08 -19.85 10.11
C ALA A 162 -19.80 -21.22 10.70
N THR A 163 -20.19 -22.28 9.96
CA THR A 163 -19.84 -23.67 10.26
C THR A 163 -18.69 -24.11 9.34
N TYR A 164 -17.68 -24.77 9.87
CA TYR A 164 -16.51 -25.24 9.11
C TYR A 164 -15.85 -26.44 9.80
N THR A 165 -15.03 -27.20 9.05
CA THR A 165 -14.19 -28.26 9.63
C THR A 165 -12.99 -27.66 10.37
N PRO A 166 -12.34 -28.37 11.30
CA PRO A 166 -11.15 -27.88 11.99
C PRO A 166 -10.05 -27.40 11.04
N GLU A 167 -9.79 -28.14 9.96
CA GLU A 167 -8.77 -27.80 8.95
C GLU A 167 -9.12 -26.50 8.21
N VAL A 168 -10.39 -26.33 7.85
CA VAL A 168 -10.89 -25.09 7.23
C VAL A 168 -10.83 -23.93 8.22
N GLY A 169 -11.15 -24.19 9.50
CA GLY A 169 -11.07 -23.19 10.57
C GLY A 169 -9.65 -22.64 10.75
N THR A 170 -8.64 -23.52 10.83
CA THR A 170 -7.23 -23.11 10.89
C THR A 170 -6.83 -22.28 9.67
N ALA A 171 -7.17 -22.71 8.47
CA ALA A 171 -6.87 -21.98 7.24
C ALA A 171 -7.64 -20.65 7.14
N LEU A 172 -8.86 -20.57 7.68
CA LEU A 172 -9.67 -19.35 7.75
C LEU A 172 -9.07 -18.34 8.73
N MET A 173 -8.57 -18.79 9.90
CA MET A 173 -7.86 -17.96 10.86
C MET A 173 -6.59 -17.34 10.23
N SER A 174 -5.74 -18.15 9.57
CA SER A 174 -4.55 -17.66 8.87
C SER A 174 -4.92 -16.64 7.78
N ALA A 175 -5.93 -16.91 6.95
CA ALA A 175 -6.36 -16.01 5.89
C ALA A 175 -6.97 -14.70 6.42
N THR A 176 -7.72 -14.76 7.51
CA THR A 176 -8.29 -13.57 8.19
C THR A 176 -7.18 -12.74 8.84
N GLY A 177 -6.19 -13.40 9.46
CA GLY A 177 -5.01 -12.74 10.02
C GLY A 177 -4.16 -12.05 8.97
N ASP A 178 -3.98 -12.69 7.81
CA ASP A 178 -3.28 -12.09 6.67
C ASP A 178 -4.02 -10.86 6.12
N LEU A 179 -5.34 -10.93 6.05
CA LEU A 179 -6.19 -9.79 5.68
C LEU A 179 -6.11 -8.66 6.73
N ALA A 180 -6.02 -9.01 8.03
CA ALA A 180 -5.82 -8.03 9.10
C ALA A 180 -4.45 -7.33 8.98
N LEU A 181 -3.40 -8.04 8.55
CA LEU A 181 -2.10 -7.43 8.24
C LEU A 181 -2.18 -6.45 7.08
N CYS A 182 -2.88 -6.80 6.01
CA CYS A 182 -3.09 -5.91 4.87
C CYS A 182 -3.85 -4.65 5.27
N ALA A 183 -4.96 -4.82 6.00
CA ALA A 183 -5.75 -3.71 6.51
C ALA A 183 -4.92 -2.83 7.47
N GLY A 184 -4.13 -3.44 8.35
CA GLY A 184 -3.22 -2.75 9.26
C GLY A 184 -2.17 -1.91 8.53
N TRP A 185 -1.62 -2.42 7.44
CA TRP A 185 -0.69 -1.68 6.61
C TRP A 185 -1.35 -0.48 5.91
N VAL A 186 -2.52 -0.71 5.32
CA VAL A 186 -3.34 0.35 4.70
C VAL A 186 -3.70 1.43 5.71
N ALA A 187 -4.09 1.05 6.94
CA ALA A 187 -4.37 1.99 8.02
C ALA A 187 -3.12 2.79 8.43
N TYR A 188 -1.96 2.14 8.53
CA TYR A 188 -0.69 2.81 8.84
C TYR A 188 -0.30 3.82 7.76
N ASP A 189 -0.46 3.47 6.48
CA ASP A 189 -0.17 4.37 5.36
C ASP A 189 -1.19 5.52 5.27
N ALA A 190 -2.45 5.30 5.72
CA ALA A 190 -3.52 6.28 5.84
C ALA A 190 -3.48 7.13 7.13
N ASP A 191 -2.40 7.02 7.94
CA ASP A 191 -2.24 7.75 9.19
C ASP A 191 -3.22 7.36 10.32
N ARG A 192 -3.83 6.18 10.22
CA ARG A 192 -4.71 5.63 11.24
C ARG A 192 -3.96 4.60 12.09
N GLU A 193 -3.01 5.10 12.89
CA GLU A 193 -2.15 4.25 13.73
C GLU A 193 -2.92 3.46 14.80
N ASP A 194 -4.04 3.98 15.27
CA ASP A 194 -4.96 3.32 16.17
C ASP A 194 -5.51 2.02 15.56
N LEU A 195 -6.03 2.10 14.34
CA LEU A 195 -6.53 0.95 13.58
C LEU A 195 -5.39 -0.01 13.20
N ALA A 196 -4.25 0.53 12.75
CA ALA A 196 -3.09 -0.30 12.43
C ALA A 196 -2.66 -1.14 13.64
N ARG A 197 -2.57 -0.54 14.82
CA ARG A 197 -2.22 -1.23 16.06
C ARG A 197 -3.23 -2.32 16.42
N GLN A 198 -4.51 -2.01 16.31
CA GLN A 198 -5.58 -2.97 16.56
C GLN A 198 -5.48 -4.15 15.60
N TRP A 199 -5.39 -3.90 14.30
CA TRP A 199 -5.41 -4.97 13.29
C TRP A 199 -4.14 -5.81 13.28
N TYR A 200 -2.96 -5.25 13.61
CA TYR A 200 -1.77 -6.07 13.84
C TYR A 200 -1.88 -6.94 15.09
N SER A 201 -2.58 -6.48 16.14
CA SER A 201 -2.87 -7.29 17.32
C SER A 201 -3.83 -8.43 17.00
N ASP A 202 -4.87 -8.17 16.21
CA ASP A 202 -5.83 -9.18 15.74
C ASP A 202 -5.12 -10.24 14.87
N ALA A 203 -4.24 -9.81 13.96
CA ALA A 203 -3.45 -10.70 13.13
C ALA A 203 -2.55 -11.62 13.97
N LEU A 204 -1.91 -11.08 15.01
CA LEU A 204 -1.06 -11.85 15.92
C LEU A 204 -1.85 -12.85 16.76
N ALA A 205 -3.06 -12.50 17.20
CA ALA A 205 -3.94 -13.41 17.93
C ALA A 205 -4.37 -14.58 17.03
N LEU A 206 -4.86 -14.28 15.82
CA LEU A 206 -5.26 -15.28 14.83
C LEU A 206 -4.10 -16.19 14.40
N ALA A 207 -2.89 -15.64 14.24
CA ALA A 207 -1.69 -16.42 13.97
C ALA A 207 -1.38 -17.41 15.08
N SER A 208 -1.49 -16.96 16.35
CA SER A 208 -1.28 -17.83 17.52
C SER A 208 -2.30 -18.96 17.61
N GLU A 209 -3.57 -18.68 17.33
CA GLU A 209 -4.64 -19.69 17.32
C GLU A 209 -4.49 -20.68 16.17
N ALA A 210 -4.04 -20.21 15.00
CA ALA A 210 -3.80 -21.04 13.83
C ALA A 210 -2.49 -21.84 13.90
N GLY A 211 -1.57 -21.50 14.81
CA GLY A 211 -0.21 -22.03 14.82
C GLY A 211 0.63 -21.59 13.62
N ASP A 212 0.37 -20.40 13.09
CA ASP A 212 1.00 -19.82 11.88
C ASP A 212 2.15 -18.89 12.27
N ASP A 213 3.36 -19.46 12.39
CA ASP A 213 4.56 -18.74 12.80
C ASP A 213 4.96 -17.65 11.78
N ASP A 214 4.76 -17.86 10.47
CA ASP A 214 5.06 -16.87 9.43
C ASP A 214 4.16 -15.64 9.57
N LEU A 215 2.87 -15.86 9.75
CA LEU A 215 1.91 -14.78 10.01
C LEU A 215 2.22 -14.04 11.33
N ALA A 216 2.60 -14.77 12.39
CA ALA A 216 2.95 -14.16 13.66
C ALA A 216 4.19 -13.26 13.54
N VAL A 217 5.23 -13.72 12.85
CA VAL A 217 6.44 -12.93 12.60
C VAL A 217 6.12 -11.70 11.74
N HIS A 218 5.33 -11.84 10.70
CA HIS A 218 4.91 -10.71 9.88
C HIS A 218 4.15 -9.65 10.69
N ALA A 219 3.20 -10.07 11.54
CA ALA A 219 2.46 -9.18 12.43
C ALA A 219 3.39 -8.43 13.40
N LEU A 220 4.32 -9.14 14.04
CA LEU A 220 5.31 -8.56 14.94
C LEU A 220 6.24 -7.56 14.23
N GLN A 221 6.64 -7.85 13.00
CA GLN A 221 7.47 -6.95 12.21
C GLN A 221 6.72 -5.66 11.87
N ASN A 222 5.47 -5.73 11.44
CA ASN A 222 4.67 -4.53 11.15
C ASN A 222 4.35 -3.73 12.42
N ALA A 223 4.05 -4.40 13.53
CA ALA A 223 3.86 -3.74 14.83
C ALA A 223 5.15 -3.07 15.34
N SER A 224 6.33 -3.66 15.08
CA SER A 224 7.63 -3.04 15.39
C SER A 224 7.87 -1.77 14.58
N LEU A 225 7.56 -1.78 13.28
CA LEU A 225 7.66 -0.60 12.42
C LEU A 225 6.73 0.51 12.91
N LEU A 226 5.49 0.17 13.27
CA LEU A 226 4.50 1.10 13.83
C LEU A 226 4.99 1.69 15.18
N ALA A 227 5.61 0.87 16.03
CA ALA A 227 6.17 1.34 17.30
C ALA A 227 7.33 2.34 17.13
N MET A 228 7.90 2.45 15.93
CA MET A 228 8.93 3.42 15.55
C MET A 228 8.37 4.60 14.74
N SER A 229 7.05 4.79 14.72
CA SER A 229 6.42 5.93 14.05
C SER A 229 6.78 7.25 14.74
N PRO A 230 7.01 8.34 13.98
CA PRO A 230 7.38 9.64 14.54
C PRO A 230 6.24 10.39 15.24
N THR A 231 5.04 9.83 15.32
CA THR A 231 3.83 10.51 15.83
C THR A 231 3.75 10.70 17.35
N GLY A 232 4.86 10.56 18.08
CA GLY A 232 4.92 10.78 19.53
C GLY A 232 4.41 9.61 20.38
N THR A 233 3.80 8.59 19.80
CA THR A 233 3.44 7.34 20.48
C THR A 233 4.51 6.25 20.31
N GLY A 234 5.58 6.58 19.59
CA GLY A 234 6.69 5.70 19.31
C GLY A 234 7.43 5.27 20.57
N SER A 235 7.73 3.98 20.68
CA SER A 235 8.50 3.40 21.78
C SER A 235 9.58 2.48 21.23
N PRO A 236 10.84 2.96 21.15
CA PRO A 236 11.97 2.13 20.72
C PRO A 236 12.08 0.83 21.56
N SER A 237 11.83 0.92 22.88
CA SER A 237 11.81 -0.27 23.75
C SER A 237 10.70 -1.26 23.35
N ARG A 238 9.53 -0.77 22.96
CA ARG A 238 8.46 -1.64 22.46
C ARG A 238 8.82 -2.28 21.12
N ALA A 239 9.39 -1.51 20.20
CA ALA A 239 9.89 -2.03 18.93
C ALA A 239 10.93 -3.14 19.16
N MET A 240 11.86 -2.94 20.10
CA MET A 240 12.85 -3.95 20.48
C MET A 240 12.21 -5.23 20.99
N GLN A 241 11.22 -5.14 21.89
CA GLN A 241 10.51 -6.32 22.40
C GLN A 241 9.80 -7.09 21.28
N LEU A 242 9.22 -6.38 20.30
CA LEU A 242 8.53 -7.00 19.18
C LEU A 242 9.51 -7.68 18.21
N THR A 243 10.64 -7.05 17.92
CA THR A 243 11.69 -7.65 17.08
C THR A 243 12.33 -8.85 17.74
N GLU A 244 12.57 -8.81 19.05
CA GLU A 244 13.13 -9.94 19.79
C GLU A 244 12.17 -11.14 19.83
N ARG A 245 10.88 -10.89 20.08
CA ARG A 245 9.85 -11.93 19.99
C ARG A 245 9.80 -12.55 18.60
N SER A 246 9.85 -11.71 17.57
CA SER A 246 9.90 -12.14 16.17
C SER A 246 11.12 -13.01 15.88
N ARG A 247 12.30 -12.62 16.39
CA ARG A 247 13.56 -13.37 16.25
C ARG A 247 13.47 -14.77 16.88
N ILE A 248 12.82 -14.87 18.03
CA ILE A 248 12.64 -16.15 18.73
C ILE A 248 11.74 -17.09 17.91
N ILE A 249 10.62 -16.61 17.37
CA ILE A 249 9.71 -17.40 16.53
C ILE A 249 10.42 -17.79 15.23
N ALA A 250 11.09 -16.83 14.58
CA ALA A 250 11.73 -17.02 13.28
C ALA A 250 12.98 -17.90 13.29
N ARG A 251 13.48 -18.32 14.43
CA ARG A 251 14.77 -19.06 14.54
C ARG A 251 14.85 -20.34 13.70
N ASN A 252 13.71 -20.97 13.42
CA ASN A 252 13.60 -22.19 12.63
C ASN A 252 13.11 -21.92 11.19
N ILE A 253 12.78 -20.66 10.85
CA ILE A 253 12.33 -20.27 9.52
C ILE A 253 13.57 -20.03 8.66
N ARG A 254 13.68 -20.76 7.56
CA ARG A 254 14.81 -20.66 6.63
C ARG A 254 14.56 -19.59 5.59
N SER A 255 14.73 -18.32 5.98
CA SER A 255 14.68 -17.19 5.04
C SER A 255 15.64 -16.10 5.52
N SER A 256 16.72 -15.90 4.77
CA SER A 256 17.69 -14.84 5.04
C SER A 256 17.05 -13.46 4.87
N ARG A 257 16.09 -13.27 3.95
CA ARG A 257 15.33 -12.02 3.83
C ARG A 257 14.57 -11.71 5.12
N LEU A 258 13.96 -12.72 5.74
CA LEU A 258 13.28 -12.53 7.02
C LEU A 258 14.26 -12.12 8.13
N HIS A 259 15.40 -12.81 8.23
CA HIS A 259 16.41 -12.47 9.23
C HIS A 259 17.04 -11.10 8.98
N ALA A 260 17.24 -10.71 7.72
CA ALA A 260 17.67 -9.36 7.34
C ALA A 260 16.68 -8.29 7.83
N LEU A 261 15.37 -8.50 7.60
CA LEU A 261 14.32 -7.57 8.03
C LEU A 261 14.27 -7.42 9.56
N ILE A 262 14.32 -8.54 10.29
CA ILE A 262 14.33 -8.54 11.76
C ILE A 262 15.55 -7.77 12.28
N ALA A 263 16.73 -8.02 11.72
CA ALA A 263 17.97 -7.37 12.12
C ALA A 263 17.94 -5.86 11.80
N ALA A 264 17.47 -5.47 10.62
CA ALA A 264 17.35 -4.07 10.19
C ALA A 264 16.40 -3.27 11.11
N ARG A 265 15.25 -3.85 11.48
CA ARG A 265 14.30 -3.20 12.40
C ARG A 265 14.80 -3.16 13.84
N SER A 266 15.53 -4.20 14.28
CA SER A 266 16.24 -4.17 15.57
C SER A 266 17.31 -3.07 15.60
N ALA A 267 18.05 -2.89 14.50
CA ALA A 267 19.06 -1.83 14.39
C ALA A 267 18.45 -0.44 14.61
N ILE A 268 17.31 -0.13 13.99
CA ILE A 268 16.63 1.16 14.20
C ILE A 268 16.24 1.36 15.67
N ALA A 269 15.73 0.32 16.33
CA ALA A 269 15.33 0.40 17.73
C ALA A 269 16.54 0.69 18.64
N HIS A 270 17.68 0.01 18.41
CA HIS A 270 18.93 0.32 19.09
C HIS A 270 19.41 1.74 18.85
N ALA A 271 19.40 2.19 17.58
CA ALA A 271 19.81 3.55 17.24
C ALA A 271 18.95 4.61 17.94
N ALA A 272 17.64 4.42 17.97
CA ALA A 272 16.72 5.36 18.65
C ALA A 272 16.86 5.35 20.18
N MET A 273 17.47 4.33 20.76
CA MET A 273 17.86 4.28 22.18
C MET A 273 19.28 4.80 22.43
N GLY A 274 19.98 5.29 21.39
CA GLY A 274 21.38 5.74 21.48
C GLY A 274 22.40 4.61 21.56
N ASP A 275 21.99 3.36 21.37
CA ASP A 275 22.85 2.18 21.50
C ASP A 275 23.59 1.89 20.18
N ARG A 276 24.60 2.72 19.90
CA ARG A 276 25.44 2.62 18.70
C ARG A 276 26.09 1.24 18.51
N PRO A 277 26.71 0.62 19.56
CA PRO A 277 27.35 -0.68 19.36
C PRO A 277 26.39 -1.79 18.90
N ASN A 278 25.18 -1.82 19.43
CA ASN A 278 24.18 -2.82 19.04
C ASN A 278 23.53 -2.44 17.68
N PHE A 279 23.38 -1.14 17.36
CA PHE A 279 22.99 -0.72 16.02
C PHE A 279 23.97 -1.24 14.97
N GLU A 280 25.29 -0.99 15.11
CA GLU A 280 26.31 -1.43 14.15
C GLU A 280 26.33 -2.96 13.99
N ARG A 281 26.14 -3.70 15.08
CA ARG A 281 26.08 -5.16 15.03
C ARG A 281 24.82 -5.65 14.30
N ALA A 282 23.67 -5.06 14.58
CA ALA A 282 22.40 -5.45 13.99
C ALA A 282 22.34 -5.09 12.50
N ILE A 283 22.77 -3.88 12.10
CA ILE A 283 22.79 -3.48 10.71
C ILE A 283 23.80 -4.30 9.89
N GLY A 284 24.96 -4.62 10.47
CA GLY A 284 25.92 -5.54 9.85
C GLY A 284 25.36 -6.95 9.68
N THR A 285 24.49 -7.40 10.58
CA THR A 285 23.77 -8.67 10.41
C THR A 285 22.76 -8.57 9.28
N ALA A 286 21.99 -7.46 9.20
CA ALA A 286 21.03 -7.26 8.13
C ALA A 286 21.69 -7.27 6.74
N TRP A 287 22.86 -6.64 6.61
CA TRP A 287 23.61 -6.66 5.35
C TRP A 287 24.07 -8.07 4.98
N ARG A 288 24.67 -8.83 5.89
CA ARG A 288 25.09 -10.21 5.60
C ARG A 288 23.93 -11.10 5.18
N GLU A 289 22.78 -10.97 5.86
CA GLU A 289 21.60 -11.77 5.55
C GLU A 289 20.98 -11.40 4.20
N VAL A 290 20.88 -10.11 3.87
CA VAL A 290 20.32 -9.70 2.56
C VAL A 290 21.25 -10.06 1.41
N GLU A 291 22.58 -9.95 1.57
CA GLU A 291 23.56 -10.38 0.57
C GLU A 291 23.50 -11.90 0.37
N HIS A 292 23.34 -12.66 1.45
CA HIS A 292 23.14 -14.11 1.34
C HIS A 292 21.84 -14.45 0.60
N ALA A 293 20.76 -13.74 0.90
CA ALA A 293 19.47 -13.93 0.24
C ALA A 293 19.54 -13.66 -1.27
N GLU A 294 20.23 -12.59 -1.70
CA GLU A 294 20.39 -12.28 -3.13
C GLU A 294 21.10 -13.41 -3.91
N GLY A 295 22.00 -14.15 -3.26
CA GLY A 295 22.71 -15.26 -3.88
C GLY A 295 22.01 -16.63 -3.80
N HIS A 296 21.04 -16.81 -2.89
CA HIS A 296 20.54 -18.14 -2.54
C HIS A 296 19.01 -18.27 -2.46
N GLU A 297 18.27 -17.18 -2.31
CA GLU A 297 16.81 -17.20 -2.30
C GLU A 297 16.24 -16.73 -3.64
N LEU A 298 15.60 -17.65 -4.38
CA LEU A 298 14.93 -17.28 -5.61
C LEU A 298 13.65 -16.47 -5.32
N PRO A 299 13.31 -15.45 -6.12
CA PRO A 299 12.08 -14.69 -5.96
C PRO A 299 10.81 -15.57 -5.93
N ALA A 300 10.80 -16.67 -6.67
CA ALA A 300 9.69 -17.61 -6.72
C ALA A 300 9.49 -18.39 -5.40
N ASP A 301 10.54 -18.59 -4.61
CA ASP A 301 10.51 -19.31 -3.35
C ASP A 301 10.35 -18.37 -2.15
N THR A 302 10.44 -17.06 -2.39
CA THR A 302 10.32 -16.04 -1.35
C THR A 302 8.86 -15.67 -1.13
N ALA A 303 8.41 -15.67 0.14
CA ALA A 303 7.09 -15.19 0.48
C ALA A 303 6.85 -13.78 -0.07
N ILE A 304 5.69 -13.52 -0.67
CA ILE A 304 5.37 -12.26 -1.36
C ILE A 304 5.66 -11.04 -0.47
N TRP A 305 5.34 -11.13 0.82
CA TRP A 305 5.54 -10.05 1.78
C TRP A 305 7.00 -9.80 2.18
N LEU A 306 7.95 -10.68 1.75
CA LEU A 306 9.40 -10.50 1.96
C LEU A 306 10.14 -10.07 0.70
N GLN A 307 9.48 -10.01 -0.46
CA GLN A 307 10.13 -9.68 -1.74
C GLN A 307 10.69 -8.26 -1.77
N PHE A 308 10.15 -7.35 -0.95
CA PHE A 308 10.69 -5.99 -0.80
C PHE A 308 12.00 -5.92 0.00
N VAL A 309 12.36 -6.98 0.72
CA VAL A 309 13.59 -7.03 1.53
C VAL A 309 14.78 -7.30 0.62
N VAL A 310 15.30 -6.24 0.07
CA VAL A 310 16.45 -6.18 -0.85
C VAL A 310 17.51 -5.23 -0.25
N PRO A 311 18.74 -5.16 -0.80
CA PRO A 311 19.77 -4.25 -0.28
C PRO A 311 19.32 -2.79 -0.09
N ALA A 312 18.40 -2.31 -0.92
CA ALA A 312 17.82 -0.98 -0.78
C ALA A 312 17.06 -0.80 0.55
N GLU A 313 16.31 -1.82 0.99
CA GLU A 313 15.59 -1.76 2.26
C GLU A 313 16.54 -1.69 3.46
N VAL A 314 17.61 -2.50 3.46
CA VAL A 314 18.64 -2.46 4.50
C VAL A 314 19.33 -1.09 4.53
N ARG A 315 19.67 -0.56 3.36
CA ARG A 315 20.27 0.78 3.20
C ARG A 315 19.37 1.88 3.78
N TYR A 316 18.07 1.80 3.52
CA TYR A 316 17.09 2.73 4.09
C TYR A 316 17.08 2.69 5.63
N HIS A 317 17.13 1.49 6.20
CA HIS A 317 17.17 1.29 7.64
C HIS A 317 18.50 1.76 8.25
N GLU A 318 19.62 1.55 7.56
CA GLU A 318 20.93 2.07 7.97
C GLU A 318 20.92 3.60 8.06
N ALA A 319 20.46 4.27 7.00
CA ALA A 319 20.35 5.73 6.99
C ALA A 319 19.48 6.24 8.14
N ARG A 320 18.33 5.60 8.39
CA ARG A 320 17.43 5.95 9.48
C ARG A 320 18.10 5.78 10.85
N GLY A 321 18.85 4.71 11.05
CA GLY A 321 19.58 4.49 12.30
C GLY A 321 20.68 5.51 12.51
N ARG A 322 21.43 5.87 11.46
CA ARG A 322 22.44 6.92 11.51
C ARG A 322 21.84 8.28 11.88
N ALA A 323 20.67 8.62 11.30
CA ALA A 323 19.96 9.85 11.66
C ALA A 323 19.58 9.87 13.15
N TYR A 324 19.04 8.77 13.71
CA TYR A 324 18.76 8.68 15.14
C TYR A 324 19.99 8.84 16.03
N LEU A 325 21.16 8.43 15.56
CA LEU A 325 22.44 8.57 16.28
C LEU A 325 23.12 9.92 16.08
N GLY A 326 22.49 10.84 15.32
CA GLY A 326 23.03 12.17 15.04
C GLY A 326 24.02 12.23 13.87
N ASP A 327 24.26 11.12 13.16
CA ASP A 327 25.15 11.08 12.00
C ASP A 327 24.39 11.60 10.75
N LEU A 328 23.91 12.85 10.80
CA LEU A 328 22.96 13.41 9.83
C LEU A 328 23.54 13.50 8.41
N ASP A 329 24.80 13.92 8.26
CA ASP A 329 25.45 14.00 6.94
C ASP A 329 25.57 12.63 6.28
N ALA A 330 25.95 11.61 7.04
CA ALA A 330 26.04 10.24 6.54
C ALA A 330 24.65 9.69 6.17
N ALA A 331 23.63 9.96 6.97
CA ALA A 331 22.25 9.57 6.69
C ALA A 331 21.72 10.25 5.42
N ALA A 332 21.93 11.57 5.26
CA ALA A 332 21.53 12.34 4.08
C ALA A 332 22.20 11.81 2.80
N ALA A 333 23.50 11.52 2.84
CA ALA A 333 24.22 10.96 1.71
C ALA A 333 23.63 9.58 1.27
N ILE A 334 23.31 8.71 2.23
CA ILE A 334 22.72 7.40 1.96
C ILE A 334 21.31 7.56 1.38
N TYR A 335 20.47 8.44 1.94
CA TYR A 335 19.13 8.69 1.44
C TYR A 335 19.14 9.28 0.02
N HIS A 336 20.04 10.24 -0.25
CA HIS A 336 20.20 10.84 -1.57
C HIS A 336 20.57 9.77 -2.62
N ALA A 337 21.62 9.00 -2.36
CA ALA A 337 22.04 7.92 -3.25
C ALA A 337 20.93 6.86 -3.43
N GLY A 338 20.16 6.58 -2.37
CA GLY A 338 19.01 5.67 -2.43
C GLY A 338 17.89 6.22 -3.31
N ALA A 339 17.55 7.50 -3.21
CA ALA A 339 16.53 8.14 -4.02
C ALA A 339 16.84 8.10 -5.52
N GLU A 340 18.10 8.35 -5.89
CA GLU A 340 18.57 8.31 -7.28
C GLU A 340 18.60 6.88 -7.86
N ALA A 341 18.87 5.89 -7.01
CA ALA A 341 18.97 4.49 -7.45
C ALA A 341 17.60 3.78 -7.54
N GLN A 342 16.51 4.35 -7.00
CA GLN A 342 15.20 3.70 -6.98
C GLN A 342 14.47 3.85 -8.31
N PRO A 343 14.13 2.73 -8.98
CA PRO A 343 13.34 2.77 -10.20
C PRO A 343 11.85 3.02 -9.94
N ASP A 344 11.35 2.69 -8.76
CA ASP A 344 9.95 2.87 -8.36
C ASP A 344 9.73 4.28 -7.81
N PRO A 345 8.81 5.09 -8.40
CA PRO A 345 8.59 6.46 -7.99
C PRO A 345 8.12 6.61 -6.53
N ARG A 346 7.31 5.66 -6.03
CA ARG A 346 6.83 5.68 -4.64
C ARG A 346 7.97 5.49 -3.65
N ASN A 347 8.86 4.53 -3.94
CA ASN A 347 10.04 4.28 -3.11
C ASN A 347 11.02 5.45 -3.18
N ALA A 348 11.27 6.01 -4.37
CA ALA A 348 12.09 7.22 -4.53
C ALA A 348 11.54 8.40 -3.73
N THR A 349 10.20 8.62 -3.76
CA THR A 349 9.53 9.66 -2.97
C THR A 349 9.71 9.43 -1.46
N ASN A 350 9.64 8.18 -0.98
CA ASN A 350 9.87 7.87 0.43
C ASN A 350 11.33 8.14 0.88
N TYR A 351 12.31 7.83 0.02
CA TYR A 351 13.72 8.18 0.25
C TYR A 351 13.94 9.69 0.28
N ARG A 352 13.35 10.45 -0.67
CA ARG A 352 13.44 11.92 -0.72
C ARG A 352 12.78 12.58 0.49
N ALA A 353 11.64 12.06 0.96
CA ALA A 353 10.99 12.55 2.17
C ALA A 353 11.88 12.36 3.42
N ALA A 354 12.56 11.21 3.51
CA ALA A 354 13.50 10.95 4.59
C ALA A 354 14.76 11.86 4.48
N LEU A 355 15.26 12.08 3.26
CA LEU A 355 16.35 13.04 2.99
C LEU A 355 15.97 14.44 3.43
N ALA A 356 14.81 14.93 2.97
CA ALA A 356 14.33 16.28 3.31
C ALA A 356 14.21 16.49 4.83
N SER A 357 13.64 15.51 5.55
CA SER A 357 13.57 15.55 7.01
C SER A 357 14.96 15.58 7.64
N THR A 358 15.89 14.73 7.19
CA THR A 358 17.26 14.67 7.71
C THR A 358 18.03 15.97 7.48
N LEU A 359 17.86 16.60 6.30
CA LEU A 359 18.46 17.89 5.99
C LEU A 359 17.90 19.03 6.86
N ALA A 360 16.59 18.99 7.14
CA ALA A 360 15.96 19.94 8.06
C ALA A 360 16.54 19.80 9.47
N ASP A 361 16.68 18.56 9.97
CA ASP A 361 17.29 18.26 11.28
C ASP A 361 18.78 18.67 11.32
N ALA A 362 19.49 18.62 10.18
CA ALA A 362 20.87 19.08 10.04
C ALA A 362 21.00 20.61 9.90
N GLY A 363 19.89 21.34 9.76
CA GLY A 363 19.88 22.79 9.59
C GLY A 363 20.07 23.29 8.15
N ASP A 364 20.18 22.40 7.16
CA ASP A 364 20.18 22.76 5.73
C ASP A 364 18.74 22.95 5.22
N THR A 365 18.12 24.01 5.73
CA THR A 365 16.71 24.33 5.44
C THR A 365 16.44 24.56 3.95
N SER A 366 17.39 25.18 3.23
CA SER A 366 17.22 25.47 1.80
C SER A 366 17.08 24.18 0.97
N THR A 367 17.99 23.24 1.18
CA THR A 367 17.98 21.95 0.47
C THR A 367 16.80 21.08 0.94
N ALA A 368 16.46 21.10 2.24
CA ALA A 368 15.31 20.42 2.79
C ALA A 368 14.00 20.87 2.14
N ILE A 369 13.80 22.18 1.93
CA ILE A 369 12.63 22.73 1.24
C ILE A 369 12.59 22.26 -0.23
N ALA A 370 13.71 22.31 -0.95
CA ALA A 370 13.76 21.90 -2.35
C ALA A 370 13.39 20.42 -2.54
N GLU A 371 13.96 19.52 -1.72
CA GLU A 371 13.59 18.11 -1.70
C GLU A 371 12.13 17.92 -1.28
N GLY A 372 11.66 18.65 -0.26
CA GLY A 372 10.28 18.62 0.21
C GLY A 372 9.28 19.03 -0.86
N VAL A 373 9.54 20.08 -1.65
CA VAL A 373 8.70 20.50 -2.79
C VAL A 373 8.62 19.39 -3.85
N THR A 374 9.72 18.72 -4.12
CA THR A 374 9.74 17.56 -5.04
C THR A 374 8.85 16.42 -4.53
N VAL A 375 8.92 16.13 -3.23
CA VAL A 375 8.05 15.12 -2.60
C VAL A 375 6.58 15.53 -2.67
N LEU A 376 6.25 16.78 -2.36
CA LEU A 376 4.86 17.29 -2.46
C LEU A 376 4.31 17.16 -3.88
N GLY A 377 5.11 17.44 -4.91
CA GLY A 377 4.73 17.23 -6.31
C GLY A 377 4.37 15.76 -6.58
N SER A 378 5.17 14.82 -6.10
CA SER A 378 4.90 13.38 -6.26
C SER A 378 3.62 12.94 -5.53
N LEU A 379 3.35 13.51 -4.34
CA LEU A 379 2.13 13.22 -3.56
C LEU A 379 0.88 13.81 -4.20
N GLU A 380 0.99 14.96 -4.87
CA GLU A 380 -0.13 15.58 -5.61
C GLU A 380 -0.49 14.82 -6.89
N GLU A 381 0.51 14.22 -7.56
CA GLU A 381 0.32 13.61 -8.87
C GLU A 381 -0.02 12.12 -8.81
N ASN A 382 0.63 11.34 -7.96
CA ASN A 382 0.66 9.89 -8.13
C ASN A 382 0.60 9.06 -6.83
N VAL A 383 0.86 9.62 -5.65
CA VAL A 383 1.07 8.82 -4.44
C VAL A 383 0.25 9.38 -3.28
N SER A 384 -0.83 8.70 -2.94
CA SER A 384 -1.59 9.03 -1.72
C SER A 384 -0.99 8.31 -0.50
N SER A 385 0.07 8.84 0.08
CA SER A 385 0.69 8.32 1.31
C SER A 385 0.82 9.41 2.37
N TRP A 386 0.00 9.30 3.41
CA TRP A 386 0.00 10.25 4.53
C TRP A 386 1.22 10.09 5.41
N ARG A 387 1.68 8.87 5.55
CA ARG A 387 2.93 8.57 6.23
C ARG A 387 4.12 9.31 5.60
N THR A 388 4.13 9.43 4.27
CA THR A 388 5.18 10.18 3.55
C THR A 388 5.02 11.68 3.74
N LEU A 389 3.79 12.22 3.68
CA LEU A 389 3.54 13.63 3.96
C LEU A 389 3.95 14.01 5.39
N ARG A 390 3.56 13.20 6.38
CA ARG A 390 3.90 13.45 7.79
C ARG A 390 5.41 13.51 8.03
N ARG A 391 6.18 12.75 7.26
CA ARG A 391 7.65 12.78 7.35
C ARG A 391 8.25 14.14 7.00
N LEU A 392 7.51 14.99 6.31
CA LEU A 392 7.90 16.36 5.99
C LEU A 392 7.57 17.39 7.09
N GLU A 393 6.98 16.99 8.22
CA GLU A 393 6.71 17.93 9.34
C GLU A 393 7.98 18.69 9.80
N PRO A 394 9.16 18.06 9.97
CA PRO A 394 10.38 18.80 10.31
C PRO A 394 10.77 19.84 9.26
N VAL A 395 10.55 19.54 7.97
CA VAL A 395 10.77 20.50 6.88
C VAL A 395 9.81 21.68 7.00
N ARG A 396 8.53 21.39 7.31
CA ARG A 396 7.51 22.43 7.52
C ARG A 396 7.87 23.36 8.68
N GLU A 397 8.35 22.81 9.78
CA GLU A 397 8.82 23.60 10.94
C GLU A 397 10.03 24.45 10.58
N ALA A 398 11.04 23.89 9.92
CA ALA A 398 12.23 24.61 9.47
C ALA A 398 11.89 25.71 8.44
N ALA A 399 10.94 25.46 7.55
CA ALA A 399 10.52 26.40 6.51
C ALA A 399 9.74 27.62 7.06
N ALA A 400 9.18 27.54 8.28
CA ALA A 400 8.28 28.57 8.83
C ALA A 400 8.91 29.98 8.86
N ASN A 401 10.22 30.07 9.06
CA ASN A 401 10.95 31.33 9.14
C ASN A 401 11.98 31.47 8.02
N HIS A 402 11.91 30.61 6.98
CA HIS A 402 12.89 30.63 5.90
C HIS A 402 12.35 31.35 4.67
N ARG A 403 13.17 32.23 4.09
CA ARG A 403 12.84 32.94 2.84
C ARG A 403 12.68 31.91 1.72
N GLY A 404 11.49 31.82 1.12
CA GLY A 404 11.15 30.82 0.10
C GLY A 404 10.43 29.59 0.64
N GLY A 405 10.14 29.52 1.95
CA GLY A 405 9.35 28.43 2.55
C GLY A 405 7.85 28.53 2.31
N GLU A 406 7.35 29.67 1.82
CA GLU A 406 5.92 29.98 1.69
C GLU A 406 5.19 29.02 0.73
N GLU A 407 5.79 28.73 -0.43
CA GLU A 407 5.24 27.75 -1.39
C GLU A 407 5.12 26.37 -0.76
N PHE A 408 6.16 25.92 -0.06
CA PHE A 408 6.16 24.62 0.63
C PHE A 408 5.03 24.55 1.66
N HIS A 409 4.87 25.59 2.49
CA HIS A 409 3.81 25.66 3.50
C HIS A 409 2.41 25.52 2.89
N VAL A 410 2.12 26.33 1.88
CA VAL A 410 0.81 26.32 1.22
C VAL A 410 0.49 24.95 0.65
N ARG A 411 1.43 24.32 -0.04
CA ARG A 411 1.22 22.99 -0.65
C ARG A 411 1.08 21.90 0.40
N PHE A 412 1.94 21.93 1.44
CA PHE A 412 1.86 20.95 2.54
C PHE A 412 0.53 21.05 3.28
N ASP A 413 0.11 22.26 3.66
CA ASP A 413 -1.14 22.47 4.40
C ASP A 413 -2.37 22.14 3.55
N ASN A 414 -2.36 22.39 2.24
CA ASN A 414 -3.41 21.98 1.32
C ASN A 414 -3.54 20.44 1.28
N LEU A 415 -2.43 19.73 1.10
CA LEU A 415 -2.43 18.26 1.12
C LEU A 415 -2.91 17.73 2.48
N LYS A 416 -2.50 18.34 3.60
CA LYS A 416 -2.92 17.94 4.94
C LYS A 416 -4.43 18.17 5.14
N ALA A 417 -4.98 19.28 4.66
CA ALA A 417 -6.42 19.60 4.75
C ALA A 417 -7.29 18.65 3.92
N MET A 418 -6.82 18.24 2.75
CA MET A 418 -7.54 17.28 1.89
C MET A 418 -7.76 15.94 2.57
N ASN A 419 -6.92 15.59 3.53
CA ASN A 419 -7.04 14.32 4.29
C ASN A 419 -7.85 14.44 5.56
N GLY A 420 -7.74 15.54 6.28
CA GLY A 420 -8.52 15.75 7.50
C GLY A 420 -10.03 15.82 7.23
N GLY A 421 -10.43 16.04 5.97
CA GLY A 421 -11.83 16.02 5.56
C GLY A 421 -12.38 14.64 5.16
N ALA A 422 -11.53 13.60 5.16
CA ALA A 422 -11.93 12.22 4.83
C ALA A 422 -12.04 11.30 6.07
N ALA A 423 -11.97 11.88 7.30
CA ALA A 423 -12.07 11.15 8.56
C ALA A 423 -13.50 11.13 9.09
#